data_e636d630c74768111bf6098c059e260f
#
_entry.id   e636d630c74768111bf6098c059e260f
#
_cell.length_a   1.000
_cell.length_b   1.000
_cell.length_c   1.000
_cell.angle_alpha   90.00
_cell.angle_beta   90.00
_cell.angle_gamma   90.00
#
_symmetry.space_group_name_H-M   'P 1'
#
loop_
_entity.id
_entity.type
_entity.pdbx_description
1 polymer ?
#
loop_
_entity_poly.entity_id
_entity_poly.type
_entity_poly.pdbx_seq_one_letter_code
_entity_poly.pdbx_strand_id
1 'polypeptide(L)'
;MRVDLFLQPLKEHRDAYDHIVRVYATQKGIYKTENTATYMQKNMSKALGHEYRAFFDTADWLTLVYRERINSILKGKNRDEIEQKYVKYSELKRMLLSLPVDIAKLRESKDVGSEVSSLLSEVEQYMGLLDSLLTCYNDLVIALEVD
;
A
#
# COMPACT_ATOMS: atom_id res chain seq x y z
N MET A 1 -16.11 -2.03 -9.57
CA MET A 1 -15.11 -1.69 -8.52
C MET A 1 -15.63 -2.25 -7.21
N ARG A 2 -14.93 -3.17 -6.58
CA ARG A 2 -15.38 -3.78 -5.32
C ARG A 2 -15.16 -2.80 -4.17
N VAL A 3 -16.23 -2.18 -3.70
CA VAL A 3 -16.24 -1.23 -2.57
C VAL A 3 -15.76 -1.90 -1.27
N ASP A 4 -16.00 -3.20 -1.13
CA ASP A 4 -15.65 -3.98 0.07
C ASP A 4 -14.15 -3.99 0.37
N LEU A 5 -13.29 -3.94 -0.66
CA LEU A 5 -11.82 -3.91 -0.49
C LEU A 5 -11.32 -2.60 0.12
N PHE A 6 -12.08 -1.51 0.03
CA PHE A 6 -11.68 -0.21 0.57
C PHE A 6 -12.15 0.01 2.01
N LEU A 7 -13.08 -0.81 2.51
CA LEU A 7 -13.57 -0.71 3.88
C LEU A 7 -12.54 -1.18 4.92
N GLN A 8 -11.67 -2.12 4.54
CA GLN A 8 -10.68 -2.65 5.48
C GLN A 8 -9.65 -1.61 5.95
N PRO A 9 -9.02 -0.80 5.07
CA PRO A 9 -8.16 0.30 5.51
C PRO A 9 -8.86 1.28 6.45
N LEU A 10 -10.11 1.63 6.19
CA LEU A 10 -10.89 2.53 7.04
C LEU A 10 -11.13 1.95 8.43
N LYS A 11 -11.36 0.64 8.51
CA LYS A 11 -11.50 -0.07 9.78
C LYS A 11 -10.20 -0.05 10.57
N GLU A 12 -9.07 -0.31 9.92
CA GLU A 12 -7.75 -0.25 10.55
C GLU A 12 -7.44 1.16 11.08
N HIS A 13 -7.74 2.22 10.32
CA HIS A 13 -7.60 3.61 10.79
C HIS A 13 -8.45 3.90 12.03
N ARG A 14 -9.71 3.46 12.05
CA ARG A 14 -10.57 3.61 13.21
C ARG A 14 -9.99 2.92 14.44
N ASP A 15 -9.48 1.70 14.27
CA ASP A 15 -8.93 0.91 15.37
C ASP A 15 -7.59 1.52 15.88
N ALA A 16 -6.76 2.08 14.97
CA ALA A 16 -5.58 2.88 15.34
C ALA A 16 -5.97 4.10 16.19
N TYR A 17 -7.01 4.82 15.75
CA TYR A 17 -7.49 6.01 16.44
C TYR A 17 -7.99 5.70 17.85
N ASP A 18 -8.70 4.58 18.05
CA ASP A 18 -9.14 4.13 19.38
C ASP A 18 -7.94 3.93 20.33
N HIS A 19 -6.85 3.33 19.86
CA HIS A 19 -5.62 3.18 20.64
C HIS A 19 -4.97 4.51 20.99
N ILE A 20 -4.94 5.47 20.06
CA ILE A 20 -4.41 6.82 20.30
C ILE A 20 -5.25 7.57 21.35
N VAL A 21 -6.57 7.48 21.28
CA VAL A 21 -7.49 8.07 22.26
C VAL A 21 -7.23 7.51 23.67
N ARG A 22 -6.98 6.20 23.79
CA ARG A 22 -6.63 5.56 25.08
C ARG A 22 -5.32 6.09 25.65
N VAL A 23 -4.31 6.30 24.81
CA VAL A 23 -3.03 6.92 25.23
C VAL A 23 -3.28 8.32 25.76
N TYR A 24 -4.04 9.13 25.02
CA TYR A 24 -4.36 10.50 25.44
C TYR A 24 -5.18 10.53 26.74
N ALA A 25 -6.20 9.72 26.87
CA ALA A 25 -7.01 9.64 28.09
C ALA A 25 -6.17 9.22 29.33
N THR A 26 -5.22 8.29 29.13
CA THR A 26 -4.28 7.89 30.17
C THR A 26 -3.33 9.02 30.57
N GLN A 27 -2.79 9.72 29.58
CA GLN A 27 -1.90 10.88 29.80
C GLN A 27 -2.60 12.01 30.56
N LYS A 28 -3.89 12.22 30.34
CA LYS A 28 -4.71 13.22 31.03
C LYS A 28 -5.27 12.73 32.37
N GLY A 29 -4.96 11.51 32.80
CA GLY A 29 -5.44 10.93 34.05
C GLY A 29 -6.94 10.57 34.06
N ILE A 30 -7.59 10.60 32.89
CA ILE A 30 -9.00 10.19 32.71
C ILE A 30 -9.11 8.68 32.89
N TYR A 31 -8.16 7.93 32.34
CA TYR A 31 -8.04 6.51 32.50
C TYR A 31 -6.85 6.16 33.39
N LYS A 32 -7.09 5.38 34.45
CA LYS A 32 -6.06 4.99 35.42
C LYS A 32 -5.70 3.50 35.23
N THR A 33 -4.41 3.21 35.25
CA THR A 33 -3.87 1.85 35.16
C THR A 33 -2.68 1.72 36.10
N GLU A 34 -2.40 0.51 36.56
CA GLU A 34 -1.28 0.23 37.47
C GLU A 34 0.08 0.57 36.88
N ASN A 35 0.25 0.37 35.56
CA ASN A 35 1.49 0.72 34.84
C ASN A 35 1.16 1.58 33.62
N THR A 36 1.06 2.88 33.85
CA THR A 36 0.69 3.88 32.83
C THR A 36 1.64 3.89 31.64
N ALA A 37 2.95 3.84 31.87
CA ALA A 37 3.96 3.89 30.79
C ALA A 37 3.85 2.67 29.86
N THR A 38 3.80 1.47 30.42
CA THR A 38 3.66 0.23 29.65
C THR A 38 2.33 0.19 28.89
N TYR A 39 1.24 0.63 29.51
CA TYR A 39 -0.07 0.68 28.86
C TYR A 39 -0.07 1.63 27.67
N MET A 40 0.50 2.83 27.81
CA MET A 40 0.59 3.81 26.74
C MET A 40 1.48 3.29 25.60
N GLN A 41 2.65 2.72 25.90
CA GLN A 41 3.54 2.14 24.91
C GLN A 41 2.85 1.01 24.12
N LYS A 42 2.15 0.11 24.80
CA LYS A 42 1.40 -0.98 24.18
C LYS A 42 0.30 -0.48 23.24
N ASN A 43 -0.43 0.58 23.62
CA ASN A 43 -1.45 1.16 22.75
C ASN A 43 -0.84 1.89 21.56
N MET A 44 0.28 2.61 21.72
CA MET A 44 1.00 3.21 20.60
C MET A 44 1.50 2.17 19.60
N SER A 45 2.07 1.07 20.07
CA SER A 45 2.50 -0.03 19.20
C SER A 45 1.34 -0.66 18.44
N LYS A 46 0.17 -0.81 19.09
CA LYS A 46 -1.03 -1.31 18.42
C LYS A 46 -1.55 -0.33 17.37
N ALA A 47 -1.58 0.98 17.69
CA ALA A 47 -1.96 2.01 16.72
C ALA A 47 -1.07 1.96 15.48
N LEU A 48 0.25 1.90 15.67
CA LEU A 48 1.21 1.76 14.55
C LEU A 48 0.95 0.50 13.73
N GLY A 49 0.66 -0.64 14.37
CA GLY A 49 0.34 -1.88 13.67
C GLY A 49 -0.93 -1.78 12.82
N HIS A 50 -1.96 -1.05 13.29
CA HIS A 50 -3.18 -0.79 12.53
C HIS A 50 -2.91 0.12 11.33
N GLU A 51 -2.17 1.23 11.50
CA GLU A 51 -1.80 2.13 10.41
C GLU A 51 -0.95 1.43 9.34
N TYR A 52 -0.03 0.58 9.76
CA TYR A 52 0.77 -0.24 8.87
C TYR A 52 -0.11 -1.16 8.00
N ARG A 53 -1.08 -1.85 8.60
CA ARG A 53 -2.03 -2.69 7.84
C ARG A 53 -2.89 -1.86 6.90
N ALA A 54 -3.39 -0.70 7.35
CA ALA A 54 -4.15 0.21 6.51
C ALA A 54 -3.37 0.65 5.26
N PHE A 55 -2.09 0.97 5.43
CA PHE A 55 -1.20 1.31 4.31
C PHE A 55 -1.10 0.16 3.31
N PHE A 56 -0.76 -1.05 3.77
CA PHE A 56 -0.58 -2.19 2.86
C PHE A 56 -1.88 -2.58 2.14
N ASP A 57 -3.00 -2.57 2.83
CA ASP A 57 -4.30 -2.88 2.21
C ASP A 57 -4.67 -1.83 1.15
N THR A 58 -4.36 -0.55 1.39
CA THR A 58 -4.54 0.54 0.42
C THR A 58 -3.60 0.38 -0.78
N ALA A 59 -2.32 0.08 -0.53
CA ALA A 59 -1.31 -0.11 -1.56
C ALA A 59 -1.62 -1.32 -2.45
N ASP A 60 -2.07 -2.42 -1.87
CA ASP A 60 -2.52 -3.60 -2.61
C ASP A 60 -3.71 -3.27 -3.53
N TRP A 61 -4.68 -2.52 -3.02
CA TRP A 61 -5.83 -2.09 -3.80
C TRP A 61 -5.42 -1.18 -4.97
N LEU A 62 -4.56 -0.19 -4.74
CA LEU A 62 -4.03 0.69 -5.80
C LEU A 62 -3.26 -0.11 -6.86
N THR A 63 -2.44 -1.05 -6.44
CA THR A 63 -1.71 -1.95 -7.35
C THR A 63 -2.67 -2.72 -8.26
N LEU A 64 -3.74 -3.28 -7.70
CA LEU A 64 -4.75 -3.98 -8.48
C LEU A 64 -5.43 -3.04 -9.49
N VAL A 65 -5.83 -1.85 -9.06
CA VAL A 65 -6.48 -0.85 -9.92
C VAL A 65 -5.59 -0.45 -11.09
N TYR A 66 -4.32 -0.12 -10.84
CA TYR A 66 -3.39 0.26 -11.91
C TYR A 66 -3.10 -0.89 -12.88
N ARG A 67 -2.94 -2.11 -12.37
CA ARG A 67 -2.79 -3.30 -13.23
C ARG A 67 -4.00 -3.51 -14.14
N GLU A 68 -5.21 -3.42 -13.61
CA GLU A 68 -6.44 -3.55 -14.40
C GLU A 68 -6.56 -2.44 -15.45
N ARG A 69 -6.22 -1.20 -15.11
CA ARG A 69 -6.23 -0.07 -16.04
C ARG A 69 -5.21 -0.25 -17.15
N ILE A 70 -3.96 -0.61 -16.83
CA ILE A 70 -2.92 -0.91 -17.81
C ILE A 70 -3.36 -2.05 -18.74
N ASN A 71 -3.87 -3.14 -18.20
CA ASN A 71 -4.36 -4.25 -19.01
C ASN A 71 -5.54 -3.84 -19.92
N SER A 72 -6.41 -2.95 -19.45
CA SER A 72 -7.53 -2.42 -20.23
C SER A 72 -7.03 -1.59 -21.42
N ILE A 73 -6.01 -0.75 -21.23
CA ILE A 73 -5.39 0.04 -22.30
C ILE A 73 -4.74 -0.85 -23.35
N LEU A 74 -4.07 -1.93 -22.91
CA LEU A 74 -3.35 -2.85 -23.80
C LEU A 74 -4.27 -3.83 -24.52
N LYS A 75 -5.49 -4.04 -24.01
CA LYS A 75 -6.43 -5.02 -24.53
C LYS A 75 -6.80 -4.74 -25.99
N GLY A 76 -6.63 -5.76 -26.82
CA GLY A 76 -7.00 -5.69 -28.26
C GLY A 76 -6.01 -4.91 -29.13
N LYS A 77 -4.95 -4.38 -28.58
CA LYS A 77 -3.89 -3.71 -29.34
C LYS A 77 -2.82 -4.72 -29.81
N ASN A 78 -2.27 -4.49 -30.98
CA ASN A 78 -1.17 -5.30 -31.50
C ASN A 78 0.13 -4.97 -30.74
N ARG A 79 0.91 -5.99 -30.43
CA ARG A 79 2.20 -5.85 -29.73
C ARG A 79 3.16 -4.90 -30.46
N ASP A 80 3.30 -5.05 -31.76
CA ASP A 80 4.22 -4.25 -32.58
C ASP A 80 3.81 -2.77 -32.58
N GLU A 81 2.51 -2.49 -32.60
CA GLU A 81 1.98 -1.12 -32.48
C GLU A 81 2.30 -0.51 -31.11
N ILE A 82 2.15 -1.29 -30.03
CA ILE A 82 2.48 -0.82 -28.69
C ILE A 82 3.97 -0.55 -28.57
N GLU A 83 4.83 -1.46 -29.02
CA GLU A 83 6.30 -1.32 -28.95
C GLU A 83 6.81 -0.13 -29.76
N GLN A 84 6.16 0.20 -30.89
CA GLN A 84 6.49 1.39 -31.68
C GLN A 84 6.15 2.70 -30.97
N LYS A 85 5.03 2.74 -30.27
CA LYS A 85 4.55 3.95 -29.58
C LYS A 85 5.10 4.08 -28.16
N TYR A 86 5.38 2.97 -27.50
CA TYR A 86 5.85 2.91 -26.11
C TYR A 86 7.11 2.03 -25.99
N VAL A 87 8.27 2.66 -26.11
CA VAL A 87 9.58 1.99 -26.12
C VAL A 87 9.84 1.14 -24.86
N LYS A 88 9.27 1.53 -23.69
CA LYS A 88 9.43 0.83 -22.42
C LYS A 88 8.46 -0.34 -22.23
N TYR A 89 7.75 -0.78 -23.27
CA TYR A 89 6.74 -1.84 -23.15
C TYR A 89 7.31 -3.15 -22.58
N SER A 90 8.50 -3.55 -23.00
CA SER A 90 9.15 -4.77 -22.49
C SER A 90 9.51 -4.68 -21.00
N GLU A 91 9.87 -3.49 -20.50
CA GLU A 91 10.12 -3.23 -19.06
C GLU A 91 8.82 -3.28 -18.28
N LEU A 92 7.78 -2.62 -18.77
CA LEU A 92 6.44 -2.67 -18.17
C LEU A 92 5.94 -4.11 -18.05
N LYS A 93 6.09 -4.91 -19.09
CA LYS A 93 5.64 -6.30 -19.08
C LYS A 93 6.39 -7.13 -18.03
N ARG A 94 7.71 -6.95 -17.91
CA ARG A 94 8.51 -7.60 -16.86
C ARG A 94 8.04 -7.18 -15.47
N MET A 95 7.86 -5.88 -15.25
CA MET A 95 7.36 -5.34 -13.99
C MET A 95 6.00 -5.92 -13.61
N LEU A 96 5.03 -5.98 -14.54
CA LEU A 96 3.71 -6.55 -14.27
C LEU A 96 3.75 -8.04 -13.93
N LEU A 97 4.74 -8.77 -14.45
CA LEU A 97 4.94 -10.19 -14.14
C LEU A 97 5.63 -10.40 -12.79
N SER A 98 6.61 -9.56 -12.43
CA SER A 98 7.33 -9.67 -11.14
C SER A 98 6.53 -9.11 -9.96
N LEU A 99 5.66 -8.15 -10.19
CA LEU A 99 4.95 -7.39 -9.17
C LEU A 99 4.25 -8.24 -8.10
N PRO A 100 3.52 -9.35 -8.42
CA PRO A 100 2.92 -10.18 -7.38
C PRO A 100 3.94 -10.83 -6.44
N VAL A 101 5.10 -11.22 -6.98
CA VAL A 101 6.20 -11.82 -6.20
C VAL A 101 6.88 -10.78 -5.34
N ASP A 102 7.10 -9.57 -5.88
CA ASP A 102 7.74 -8.47 -5.15
C ASP A 102 6.86 -7.99 -3.99
N ILE A 103 5.55 -7.88 -4.22
CA ILE A 103 4.57 -7.58 -3.16
C ILE A 103 4.54 -8.69 -2.11
N ALA A 104 4.54 -9.96 -2.52
CA ALA A 104 4.53 -11.08 -1.58
C ALA A 104 5.76 -11.06 -0.65
N LYS A 105 6.95 -10.77 -1.20
CA LYS A 105 8.18 -10.61 -0.40
C LYS A 105 8.09 -9.49 0.62
N LEU A 106 7.54 -8.32 0.23
CA LEU A 106 7.31 -7.22 1.14
C LEU A 106 6.31 -7.58 2.26
N ARG A 107 5.38 -8.49 1.97
CA ARG A 107 4.40 -8.96 2.96
C ARG A 107 4.93 -10.03 3.91
N GLU A 108 5.91 -10.84 3.51
CA GLU A 108 6.51 -11.86 4.36
C GLU A 108 7.24 -11.27 5.57
N SER A 109 7.77 -10.05 5.43
CA SER A 109 8.42 -9.31 6.51
C SER A 109 7.45 -8.66 7.51
N LYS A 110 6.15 -8.87 7.36
CA LYS A 110 5.05 -8.31 8.17
C LYS A 110 4.98 -8.74 9.63
N ASP A 111 5.97 -9.37 10.19
CA ASP A 111 5.89 -9.77 11.60
C ASP A 111 5.84 -8.55 12.52
N VAL A 112 4.73 -8.47 13.26
CA VAL A 112 4.28 -7.38 14.16
C VAL A 112 5.21 -7.21 15.39
N GLY A 113 6.46 -7.49 15.24
CA GLY A 113 7.52 -7.31 16.23
C GLY A 113 8.74 -6.61 15.63
N SER A 114 8.68 -6.26 14.35
CA SER A 114 9.77 -5.58 13.64
C SER A 114 9.99 -4.18 14.19
N GLU A 115 11.24 -3.76 14.27
CA GLU A 115 11.59 -2.39 14.62
C GLU A 115 10.93 -1.39 13.67
N VAL A 116 10.57 -0.21 14.17
CA VAL A 116 9.91 0.86 13.37
C VAL A 116 10.72 1.21 12.11
N SER A 117 12.03 1.13 12.17
CA SER A 117 12.93 1.36 11.03
C SER A 117 12.71 0.39 9.88
N SER A 118 12.45 -0.89 10.16
CA SER A 118 12.16 -1.89 9.12
C SER A 118 10.79 -1.67 8.49
N LEU A 119 9.79 -1.28 9.27
CA LEU A 119 8.45 -0.94 8.78
C LEU A 119 8.48 0.25 7.81
N LEU A 120 9.26 1.29 8.12
CA LEU A 120 9.41 2.45 7.24
C LEU A 120 10.09 2.07 5.92
N SER A 121 11.13 1.24 5.97
CA SER A 121 11.82 0.75 4.77
C SER A 121 10.88 -0.04 3.84
N GLU A 122 10.01 -0.88 4.39
CA GLU A 122 9.02 -1.63 3.61
C GLU A 122 7.97 -0.71 2.98
N VAL A 123 7.50 0.30 3.72
CA VAL A 123 6.58 1.33 3.20
C VAL A 123 7.23 2.07 2.04
N GLU A 124 8.48 2.52 2.18
CA GLU A 124 9.23 3.22 1.12
C GLU A 124 9.41 2.34 -0.12
N GLN A 125 9.75 1.07 0.04
CA GLN A 125 9.87 0.12 -1.07
C GLN A 125 8.54 -0.08 -1.80
N TYR A 126 7.43 -0.22 -1.06
CA TYR A 126 6.11 -0.35 -1.68
C TYR A 126 5.69 0.92 -2.42
N MET A 127 5.95 2.09 -1.83
CA MET A 127 5.71 3.39 -2.49
C MET A 127 6.49 3.48 -3.81
N GLY A 128 7.76 3.04 -3.84
CA GLY A 128 8.55 2.99 -5.06
C GLY A 128 7.95 2.11 -6.16
N LEU A 129 7.36 0.96 -5.79
CA LEU A 129 6.63 0.11 -6.74
C LEU A 129 5.36 0.80 -7.28
N LEU A 130 4.59 1.47 -6.43
CA LEU A 130 3.39 2.20 -6.83
C LEU A 130 3.72 3.37 -7.75
N ASP A 131 4.75 4.14 -7.44
CA ASP A 131 5.22 5.26 -8.28
C ASP A 131 5.67 4.78 -9.67
N SER A 132 6.34 3.63 -9.73
CA SER A 132 6.73 3.00 -11.00
C SER A 132 5.51 2.58 -11.82
N LEU A 133 4.49 1.98 -11.20
CA LEU A 133 3.23 1.62 -11.86
C LEU A 133 2.47 2.84 -12.36
N LEU A 134 2.37 3.89 -11.55
CA LEU A 134 1.69 5.13 -11.90
C LEU A 134 2.39 5.82 -13.07
N THR A 135 3.72 5.88 -13.04
CA THR A 135 4.52 6.44 -14.14
C THR A 135 4.29 5.68 -15.43
N CYS A 136 4.37 4.34 -15.40
CA CYS A 136 4.10 3.51 -16.56
C CYS A 136 2.67 3.67 -17.09
N TYR A 137 1.68 3.78 -16.20
CA TYR A 137 0.30 4.04 -16.59
C TYR A 137 0.15 5.38 -17.32
N ASN A 138 0.71 6.45 -16.77
CA ASN A 138 0.65 7.78 -17.37
C ASN A 138 1.38 7.82 -18.72
N ASP A 139 2.56 7.22 -18.80
CA ASP A 139 3.33 7.12 -20.05
C ASP A 139 2.56 6.36 -21.15
N LEU A 140 1.87 5.28 -20.78
CA LEU A 140 1.02 4.51 -21.69
C LEU A 140 -0.18 5.31 -22.19
N VAL A 141 -0.85 6.03 -21.29
CA VAL A 141 -2.00 6.89 -21.66
C VAL A 141 -1.55 7.90 -22.71
N ILE A 142 -0.43 8.57 -22.46
CA ILE A 142 0.14 9.58 -23.39
C ILE A 142 0.56 8.93 -24.71
N ALA A 143 1.30 7.81 -24.66
CA ALA A 143 1.86 7.17 -25.86
C ALA A 143 0.79 6.57 -26.78
N LEU A 144 -0.30 6.07 -26.20
CA LEU A 144 -1.38 5.41 -26.95
C LEU A 144 -2.59 6.32 -27.20
N GLU A 145 -2.51 7.60 -26.82
CA GLU A 145 -3.57 8.60 -27.01
C GLU A 145 -4.94 8.07 -26.50
N VAL A 146 -4.93 7.56 -25.28
CA VAL A 146 -6.13 7.08 -24.62
C VAL A 146 -6.78 8.25 -23.90
N ASP A 147 -7.97 8.65 -24.37
CA ASP A 147 -8.80 9.67 -23.74
C ASP A 147 -9.41 9.23 -22.37
#